data_f37cefbc62da36b7e010d82199ba492f
#
_entry.id   f37cefbc62da36b7e010d82199ba492f
#
_cell.length_a   1.000
_cell.length_b   1.000
_cell.length_c   1.000
_cell.angle_alpha   90.00
_cell.angle_beta   90.00
_cell.angle_gamma   90.00
#
_symmetry.space_group_name_H-M   'P 1'
#
loop_
_entity.id
_entity.type
_entity.pdbx_description
1 polymer ?
#
loop_
_entity_poly.entity_id
_entity_poly.type
_entity_poly.pdbx_seq_one_letter_code
_entity_poly.pdbx_strand_id
1 'polypeptide(L)'
;MSREMKDSGIEWIGEIPKNWEIRKIKNVSEINSGEYISKEDYELQGIFDIIGSNGKIGEINKTNINKKVITTGRVGSIGTSHIVQDVWVTDNALIIEVKKNILLEYLSYIIPMLPYEIISTGTAQPLITATILKNQYIPYSNLHEQQTIADFLMENVPAIDSVIAKIRETLKDYIILKQSIITQAVTKGIRKNRNLKDSQSIWFGQIPSDWNMRKIKYIFKIQKDIAGEEGHTVLSITQKGIKPKDLSKNEGQLAENYSNYQLVHIGDFAMNHMDLLTGWVDISKYEGVTSPDYRVFGLIDKDKYCSPYYLYLMQMCYTSRIFYGLGQGVSGLGRWRLQADKFLNFSITVPSYEEQQEIANYLDKKCSAIDELIAKKEQYLSKIENYKKSLIYEYVTGNKEVPQE
;
A
#
# COMPACT_ATOMS: atom_id res chain seq x y z
N MET A 1 -41.92 -4.32 15.89
CA MET A 1 -41.55 -5.08 17.10
C MET A 1 -40.12 -5.58 16.90
N SER A 2 -39.25 -5.51 17.90
CA SER A 2 -37.89 -6.04 17.74
C SER A 2 -37.96 -7.56 17.62
N ARG A 3 -37.22 -8.11 16.68
CA ARG A 3 -37.10 -9.54 16.40
C ARG A 3 -36.55 -10.29 17.63
N GLU A 4 -37.13 -11.43 17.97
CA GLU A 4 -36.65 -12.24 19.09
C GLU A 4 -35.35 -12.94 18.75
N MET A 5 -34.27 -12.70 19.53
CA MET A 5 -32.92 -13.17 19.28
C MET A 5 -32.54 -14.34 20.21
N LYS A 6 -31.55 -15.13 19.83
CA LYS A 6 -30.90 -16.17 20.63
C LYS A 6 -29.42 -16.20 20.38
N ASP A 7 -28.64 -16.58 21.37
CA ASP A 7 -27.21 -16.83 21.21
C ASP A 7 -26.97 -17.99 20.21
N SER A 8 -26.10 -17.77 19.26
CA SER A 8 -25.69 -18.78 18.27
C SER A 8 -24.74 -19.82 18.83
N GLY A 9 -24.05 -19.52 19.96
CA GLY A 9 -22.94 -20.29 20.49
C GLY A 9 -21.65 -20.20 19.66
N ILE A 10 -21.59 -19.31 18.67
CA ILE A 10 -20.42 -19.08 17.81
C ILE A 10 -19.97 -17.62 17.95
N GLU A 11 -18.75 -17.42 18.48
CA GLU A 11 -18.24 -16.12 18.86
C GLU A 11 -18.35 -15.04 17.76
N TRP A 12 -17.92 -15.37 16.52
CA TRP A 12 -17.94 -14.38 15.44
C TRP A 12 -19.36 -14.05 14.92
N ILE A 13 -20.35 -14.93 15.16
CA ILE A 13 -21.75 -14.73 14.75
C ILE A 13 -22.51 -13.96 15.83
N GLY A 14 -22.28 -14.26 17.12
CA GLY A 14 -23.01 -13.66 18.23
C GLY A 14 -24.46 -14.13 18.29
N GLU A 15 -25.39 -13.18 18.40
CA GLU A 15 -26.83 -13.47 18.41
C GLU A 15 -27.42 -13.59 17.01
N ILE A 16 -28.42 -14.45 16.87
CA ILE A 16 -29.19 -14.64 15.64
C ILE A 16 -30.69 -14.68 15.96
N PRO A 17 -31.56 -14.43 14.97
CA PRO A 17 -32.99 -14.59 15.15
C PRO A 17 -33.37 -16.01 15.65
N LYS A 18 -34.36 -16.06 16.51
CA LYS A 18 -34.75 -17.31 17.20
C LYS A 18 -35.16 -18.44 16.23
N ASN A 19 -35.71 -18.07 15.07
CA ASN A 19 -36.12 -18.99 13.99
C ASN A 19 -34.97 -19.38 13.04
N TRP A 20 -33.74 -18.78 13.18
CA TRP A 20 -32.60 -19.17 12.37
C TRP A 20 -31.84 -20.33 12.98
N GLU A 21 -31.06 -21.01 12.16
CA GLU A 21 -30.21 -22.13 12.52
C GLU A 21 -28.72 -21.77 12.33
N ILE A 22 -27.85 -22.58 12.92
CA ILE A 22 -26.42 -22.57 12.63
C ILE A 22 -26.10 -23.83 11.85
N ARG A 23 -25.44 -23.69 10.71
CA ARG A 23 -25.02 -24.82 9.87
C ARG A 23 -23.56 -24.75 9.52
N LYS A 24 -22.90 -25.90 9.34
CA LYS A 24 -21.57 -25.97 8.75
C LYS A 24 -21.65 -25.77 7.25
N ILE A 25 -20.65 -25.08 6.67
CA ILE A 25 -20.58 -24.80 5.23
C ILE A 25 -20.71 -26.09 4.40
N LYS A 26 -20.09 -27.18 4.81
CA LYS A 26 -20.23 -28.51 4.15
C LYS A 26 -21.67 -29.01 4.00
N ASN A 27 -22.58 -28.57 4.84
CA ASN A 27 -23.98 -29.00 4.78
C ASN A 27 -24.76 -28.28 3.67
N VAL A 28 -24.25 -27.10 3.24
CA VAL A 28 -24.90 -26.21 2.26
C VAL A 28 -24.10 -26.05 0.96
N SER A 29 -22.84 -26.49 0.94
CA SER A 29 -21.98 -26.38 -0.25
C SER A 29 -20.98 -27.53 -0.36
N GLU A 30 -20.37 -27.67 -1.54
CA GLU A 30 -19.16 -28.43 -1.79
C GLU A 30 -18.00 -27.47 -2.04
N ILE A 31 -16.81 -27.82 -1.53
CA ILE A 31 -15.63 -26.96 -1.66
C ILE A 31 -14.47 -27.79 -2.17
N ASN A 32 -13.85 -27.31 -3.23
CA ASN A 32 -12.67 -27.92 -3.86
C ASN A 32 -11.60 -26.85 -4.14
N SER A 33 -10.37 -27.25 -4.32
CA SER A 33 -9.32 -26.37 -4.85
C SER A 33 -9.48 -26.23 -6.36
N GLY A 34 -9.11 -25.08 -6.90
CA GLY A 34 -8.91 -24.95 -8.34
C GLY A 34 -7.69 -25.76 -8.82
N GLU A 35 -7.35 -25.62 -10.08
CA GLU A 35 -6.31 -26.39 -10.75
C GLU A 35 -5.09 -25.55 -11.07
N TYR A 36 -3.90 -26.12 -10.90
CA TYR A 36 -2.66 -25.46 -11.26
C TYR A 36 -2.62 -25.12 -12.75
N ILE A 37 -2.05 -23.97 -13.07
CA ILE A 37 -1.74 -23.53 -14.42
C ILE A 37 -0.41 -22.81 -14.45
N SER A 38 0.40 -23.09 -15.49
CA SER A 38 1.65 -22.37 -15.71
C SER A 38 1.38 -20.97 -16.26
N LYS A 39 2.23 -19.99 -15.94
CA LYS A 39 2.17 -18.66 -16.56
C LYS A 39 2.42 -18.69 -18.08
N GLU A 40 3.09 -19.72 -18.57
CA GLU A 40 3.34 -19.93 -19.98
C GLU A 40 2.06 -20.26 -20.77
N ASP A 41 1.03 -20.77 -20.07
CA ASP A 41 -0.30 -21.08 -20.66
C ASP A 41 -1.22 -19.86 -20.70
N TYR A 42 -0.80 -18.70 -20.14
CA TYR A 42 -1.60 -17.48 -20.17
C TYR A 42 -1.61 -16.87 -21.57
N GLU A 43 -2.77 -16.38 -21.98
CA GLU A 43 -2.97 -15.78 -23.29
C GLU A 43 -3.18 -14.26 -23.15
N LEU A 44 -2.62 -13.48 -24.09
CA LEU A 44 -2.78 -12.03 -24.08
C LEU A 44 -4.22 -11.57 -24.45
N GLN A 45 -4.96 -12.43 -25.12
CA GLN A 45 -6.34 -12.19 -25.57
C GLN A 45 -7.13 -13.51 -25.47
N GLY A 46 -7.14 -14.10 -24.29
CA GLY A 46 -7.91 -15.31 -23.99
C GLY A 46 -9.42 -15.00 -23.87
N ILE A 47 -10.24 -16.00 -24.15
CA ILE A 47 -11.72 -15.87 -24.10
C ILE A 47 -12.20 -15.88 -22.64
N PHE A 48 -11.50 -16.56 -21.73
CA PHE A 48 -11.91 -16.81 -20.35
C PHE A 48 -10.91 -16.23 -19.37
N ASP A 49 -11.42 -15.73 -18.26
CA ASP A 49 -10.60 -15.19 -17.17
C ASP A 49 -9.92 -16.31 -16.38
N ILE A 50 -8.67 -16.10 -15.97
CA ILE A 50 -7.98 -16.91 -14.96
C ILE A 50 -8.18 -16.24 -13.61
N ILE A 51 -8.74 -16.97 -12.65
CA ILE A 51 -9.04 -16.48 -11.31
C ILE A 51 -8.03 -17.04 -10.30
N GLY A 52 -7.32 -16.13 -9.65
CA GLY A 52 -6.42 -16.43 -8.53
C GLY A 52 -7.03 -16.08 -7.16
N SER A 53 -6.20 -15.95 -6.12
CA SER A 53 -6.64 -15.65 -4.74
C SER A 53 -7.43 -14.36 -4.61
N ASN A 54 -7.17 -13.37 -5.44
CA ASN A 54 -7.76 -12.01 -5.33
C ASN A 54 -8.54 -11.59 -6.61
N GLY A 55 -9.09 -12.56 -7.34
CA GLY A 55 -9.81 -12.29 -8.58
C GLY A 55 -8.97 -12.55 -9.84
N LYS A 56 -9.28 -11.85 -10.94
CA LYS A 56 -8.65 -12.03 -12.26
C LYS A 56 -7.15 -11.76 -12.22
N ILE A 57 -6.37 -12.70 -12.77
CA ILE A 57 -4.90 -12.62 -12.87
C ILE A 57 -4.37 -12.79 -14.30
N GLY A 58 -5.21 -13.14 -15.24
CA GLY A 58 -4.85 -13.36 -16.66
C GLY A 58 -6.04 -13.87 -17.46
N GLU A 59 -5.76 -14.32 -18.68
CA GLU A 59 -6.74 -14.86 -19.62
C GLU A 59 -6.24 -16.17 -20.24
N ILE A 60 -7.18 -17.00 -20.72
CA ILE A 60 -6.91 -18.31 -21.30
C ILE A 60 -8.04 -18.72 -22.26
N ASN A 61 -7.82 -19.76 -23.12
CA ASN A 61 -8.83 -20.29 -24.05
C ASN A 61 -9.52 -21.59 -23.59
N LYS A 62 -9.41 -21.91 -22.31
CA LYS A 62 -10.08 -23.08 -21.70
C LYS A 62 -10.66 -22.73 -20.34
N THR A 63 -11.66 -23.48 -19.86
CA THR A 63 -12.26 -23.32 -18.53
C THR A 63 -12.18 -24.60 -17.75
N ASN A 64 -12.11 -24.49 -16.42
CA ASN A 64 -12.38 -25.62 -15.51
C ASN A 64 -13.69 -25.44 -14.73
N ILE A 65 -14.34 -24.28 -14.88
CA ILE A 65 -15.65 -23.96 -14.29
C ILE A 65 -16.56 -23.36 -15.37
N ASN A 66 -17.71 -24.00 -15.61
CA ASN A 66 -18.72 -23.57 -16.59
C ASN A 66 -20.09 -23.20 -15.98
N LYS A 67 -20.18 -23.14 -14.66
CA LYS A 67 -21.39 -22.78 -13.90
C LYS A 67 -21.07 -21.66 -12.90
N LYS A 68 -22.10 -21.01 -12.38
CA LYS A 68 -21.92 -20.01 -11.31
C LYS A 68 -21.42 -20.69 -10.03
N VAL A 69 -20.31 -20.18 -9.52
CA VAL A 69 -19.70 -20.61 -8.25
C VAL A 69 -19.17 -19.41 -7.47
N ILE A 70 -18.93 -19.59 -6.18
CA ILE A 70 -18.17 -18.62 -5.40
C ILE A 70 -16.70 -19.08 -5.41
N THR A 71 -15.78 -18.16 -5.66
CA THR A 71 -14.36 -18.38 -5.41
C THR A 71 -13.89 -17.57 -4.21
N THR A 72 -12.95 -18.13 -3.43
CA THR A 72 -12.31 -17.43 -2.33
C THR A 72 -10.81 -17.70 -2.31
N GLY A 73 -10.02 -16.69 -1.94
CA GLY A 73 -8.56 -16.82 -1.86
C GLY A 73 -8.16 -17.88 -0.84
N ARG A 74 -7.21 -18.73 -1.23
CA ARG A 74 -6.65 -19.79 -0.41
C ARG A 74 -5.34 -19.39 0.25
N VAL A 75 -4.50 -18.58 -0.43
CA VAL A 75 -3.16 -18.16 -0.01
C VAL A 75 -3.02 -16.66 -0.16
N GLY A 76 -2.45 -15.99 0.81
CA GLY A 76 -2.21 -14.55 0.80
C GLY A 76 -3.49 -13.75 0.99
N SER A 77 -4.26 -13.50 -0.06
CA SER A 77 -5.54 -12.77 -0.02
C SER A 77 -6.69 -13.72 0.37
N ILE A 78 -6.62 -14.33 1.56
CA ILE A 78 -7.66 -15.22 2.06
C ILE A 78 -8.97 -14.47 2.35
N GLY A 79 -10.10 -15.15 2.16
CA GLY A 79 -11.42 -14.62 2.50
C GLY A 79 -12.01 -13.62 1.51
N THR A 80 -11.35 -13.30 0.41
CA THR A 80 -11.99 -12.59 -0.71
C THR A 80 -13.06 -13.49 -1.33
N SER A 81 -14.19 -12.91 -1.73
CA SER A 81 -15.30 -13.67 -2.33
C SER A 81 -15.70 -13.07 -3.66
N HIS A 82 -15.74 -13.90 -4.69
CA HIS A 82 -16.17 -13.51 -6.03
C HIS A 82 -17.16 -14.55 -6.58
N ILE A 83 -18.25 -14.09 -7.17
CA ILE A 83 -19.14 -14.93 -7.96
C ILE A 83 -18.60 -14.95 -9.39
N VAL A 84 -18.28 -16.14 -9.89
CA VAL A 84 -17.68 -16.31 -11.22
C VAL A 84 -18.40 -17.42 -12.01
N GLN A 85 -18.30 -17.35 -13.32
CA GLN A 85 -18.80 -18.34 -14.25
C GLN A 85 -17.93 -18.34 -15.51
N ASP A 86 -17.82 -19.49 -16.17
CA ASP A 86 -17.03 -19.63 -17.41
C ASP A 86 -15.60 -19.12 -17.27
N VAL A 87 -14.86 -19.66 -16.27
CA VAL A 87 -13.50 -19.21 -15.91
C VAL A 87 -12.56 -20.38 -15.68
N TRP A 88 -11.26 -20.10 -15.62
CA TRP A 88 -10.27 -21.01 -15.05
C TRP A 88 -9.94 -20.57 -13.63
N VAL A 89 -10.22 -21.41 -12.65
CA VAL A 89 -9.86 -21.15 -11.24
C VAL A 89 -8.57 -21.87 -10.91
N THR A 90 -7.56 -21.12 -10.42
CA THR A 90 -6.25 -21.68 -10.07
C THR A 90 -6.26 -22.35 -8.70
N ASP A 91 -5.24 -23.15 -8.42
CA ASP A 91 -5.00 -23.82 -7.14
C ASP A 91 -4.77 -22.86 -5.95
N ASN A 92 -4.57 -21.56 -6.22
CA ASN A 92 -4.49 -20.52 -5.21
C ASN A 92 -5.87 -20.00 -4.73
N ALA A 93 -6.95 -20.51 -5.29
CA ALA A 93 -8.33 -20.24 -4.87
C ALA A 93 -9.09 -21.52 -4.55
N LEU A 94 -10.08 -21.40 -3.69
CA LEU A 94 -11.09 -22.43 -3.42
C LEU A 94 -12.35 -22.13 -4.20
N ILE A 95 -12.98 -23.17 -4.74
CA ILE A 95 -14.24 -23.16 -5.46
C ILE A 95 -15.33 -23.65 -4.51
N ILE A 96 -16.39 -22.86 -4.33
CA ILE A 96 -17.53 -23.18 -3.48
C ILE A 96 -18.77 -23.33 -4.35
N GLU A 97 -19.26 -24.55 -4.47
CA GLU A 97 -20.49 -24.90 -5.17
C GLU A 97 -21.63 -25.01 -4.18
N VAL A 98 -22.67 -24.19 -4.34
CA VAL A 98 -23.81 -24.19 -3.43
C VAL A 98 -24.78 -25.33 -3.73
N LYS A 99 -25.40 -25.88 -2.68
CA LYS A 99 -26.50 -26.82 -2.77
C LYS A 99 -27.84 -26.08 -2.91
N LYS A 100 -28.93 -26.80 -3.24
CA LYS A 100 -30.27 -26.21 -3.47
C LYS A 100 -30.89 -25.52 -2.24
N ASN A 101 -30.32 -25.73 -1.07
CA ASN A 101 -30.86 -25.23 0.20
C ASN A 101 -30.24 -23.90 0.66
N ILE A 102 -29.30 -23.30 -0.12
CA ILE A 102 -28.75 -21.99 0.16
C ILE A 102 -28.59 -21.18 -1.15
N LEU A 103 -28.79 -19.89 -1.08
CA LEU A 103 -28.54 -19.00 -2.21
C LEU A 103 -27.07 -18.65 -2.34
N LEU A 104 -26.57 -18.67 -3.57
CA LEU A 104 -25.18 -18.39 -3.91
C LEU A 104 -24.80 -16.96 -3.50
N GLU A 105 -25.65 -16.00 -3.83
CA GLU A 105 -25.47 -14.58 -3.52
C GLU A 105 -25.43 -14.34 -2.00
N TYR A 106 -26.31 -14.98 -1.23
CA TYR A 106 -26.31 -14.89 0.24
C TYR A 106 -25.01 -15.44 0.84
N LEU A 107 -24.59 -16.65 0.41
CA LEU A 107 -23.36 -17.27 0.91
C LEU A 107 -22.12 -16.45 0.53
N SER A 108 -22.11 -15.78 -0.64
CA SER A 108 -21.00 -14.95 -1.09
C SER A 108 -20.70 -13.77 -0.16
N TYR A 109 -21.71 -13.23 0.53
CA TYR A 109 -21.55 -12.20 1.55
C TYR A 109 -21.11 -12.75 2.91
N ILE A 110 -21.43 -14.01 3.21
CA ILE A 110 -21.00 -14.64 4.48
C ILE A 110 -19.52 -15.03 4.43
N ILE A 111 -19.05 -15.57 3.32
CA ILE A 111 -17.65 -16.05 3.20
C ILE A 111 -16.63 -15.00 3.66
N PRO A 112 -16.68 -13.71 3.25
CA PRO A 112 -15.72 -12.69 3.71
C PRO A 112 -15.83 -12.35 5.22
N MET A 113 -16.92 -12.73 5.88
CA MET A 113 -17.15 -12.41 7.29
C MET A 113 -16.57 -13.46 8.25
N LEU A 114 -16.11 -14.59 7.74
CA LEU A 114 -15.49 -15.63 8.56
C LEU A 114 -14.23 -15.12 9.28
N PRO A 115 -13.91 -15.62 10.48
CA PRO A 115 -12.80 -15.13 11.31
C PRO A 115 -11.45 -15.69 10.81
N TYR A 116 -11.02 -15.27 9.64
CA TYR A 116 -9.80 -15.77 8.97
C TYR A 116 -8.54 -15.60 9.81
N GLU A 117 -8.47 -14.59 10.66
CA GLU A 117 -7.34 -14.38 11.57
C GLU A 117 -7.16 -15.54 12.56
N ILE A 118 -8.25 -16.23 12.90
CA ILE A 118 -8.27 -17.36 13.86
C ILE A 118 -8.14 -18.69 13.11
N ILE A 119 -8.83 -18.84 11.97
CA ILE A 119 -8.96 -20.13 11.29
C ILE A 119 -7.87 -20.40 10.26
N SER A 120 -7.10 -19.39 9.84
CA SER A 120 -5.99 -19.59 8.91
C SER A 120 -4.75 -20.18 9.60
N THR A 121 -3.93 -20.87 8.82
CA THR A 121 -2.65 -21.42 9.25
C THR A 121 -1.50 -20.65 8.63
N GLY A 122 -0.37 -20.55 9.35
CA GLY A 122 0.84 -19.85 8.88
C GLY A 122 0.88 -18.37 9.27
N THR A 123 2.05 -17.94 9.77
CA THR A 123 2.25 -16.57 10.27
C THR A 123 2.74 -15.60 9.20
N ALA A 124 3.59 -16.07 8.27
CA ALA A 124 4.19 -15.22 7.23
C ALA A 124 3.32 -15.13 5.96
N GLN A 125 2.62 -16.21 5.62
CA GLN A 125 1.69 -16.27 4.50
C GLN A 125 0.45 -17.06 4.94
N PRO A 126 -0.68 -16.38 5.27
CA PRO A 126 -1.87 -17.06 5.73
C PRO A 126 -2.42 -18.00 4.65
N LEU A 127 -2.81 -19.18 5.10
CA LEU A 127 -3.36 -20.27 4.26
C LEU A 127 -4.68 -20.77 4.83
N ILE A 128 -5.68 -20.98 3.97
CA ILE A 128 -6.91 -21.67 4.31
C ILE A 128 -7.10 -22.90 3.40
N THR A 129 -7.48 -24.03 4.00
CA THR A 129 -7.78 -25.25 3.25
C THR A 129 -9.28 -25.45 3.07
N ALA A 130 -9.67 -26.21 2.04
CA ALA A 130 -11.06 -26.61 1.86
C ALA A 130 -11.65 -27.31 3.10
N THR A 131 -10.85 -28.13 3.80
CA THR A 131 -11.27 -28.82 5.04
C THR A 131 -11.55 -27.84 6.18
N ILE A 132 -10.72 -26.82 6.36
CA ILE A 132 -10.94 -25.79 7.39
C ILE A 132 -12.22 -25.02 7.06
N LEU A 133 -12.37 -24.57 5.81
CA LEU A 133 -13.52 -23.78 5.39
C LEU A 133 -14.83 -24.58 5.46
N LYS A 134 -14.84 -25.85 5.03
CA LYS A 134 -15.99 -26.77 5.13
C LYS A 134 -16.55 -26.91 6.54
N ASN A 135 -15.71 -26.81 7.55
CA ASN A 135 -16.09 -27.01 8.96
C ASN A 135 -16.49 -25.72 9.68
N GLN A 136 -16.40 -24.55 9.02
CA GLN A 136 -16.88 -23.31 9.62
C GLN A 136 -18.38 -23.27 9.72
N TYR A 137 -18.87 -22.63 10.78
CA TYR A 137 -20.30 -22.44 11.05
C TYR A 137 -20.75 -21.11 10.46
N ILE A 138 -21.97 -21.10 9.90
CA ILE A 138 -22.60 -19.92 9.31
C ILE A 138 -24.06 -19.80 9.80
N PRO A 139 -24.60 -18.57 9.87
CA PRO A 139 -26.03 -18.36 10.09
C PRO A 139 -26.82 -18.86 8.87
N TYR A 140 -27.99 -19.42 9.16
CA TYR A 140 -28.82 -20.04 8.15
C TYR A 140 -30.31 -19.71 8.38
N SER A 141 -30.93 -19.05 7.42
CA SER A 141 -32.35 -18.72 7.39
C SER A 141 -33.08 -19.51 6.29
N ASN A 142 -34.40 -19.34 6.16
CA ASN A 142 -35.15 -19.86 5.02
C ASN A 142 -34.76 -19.13 3.71
N LEU A 143 -35.03 -19.76 2.56
CA LEU A 143 -34.62 -19.24 1.25
C LEU A 143 -35.23 -17.88 0.91
N HIS A 144 -36.46 -17.60 1.36
CA HIS A 144 -37.08 -16.27 1.12
C HIS A 144 -36.33 -15.17 1.83
N GLU A 145 -35.96 -15.40 3.07
CA GLU A 145 -35.20 -14.44 3.86
C GLU A 145 -33.74 -14.27 3.34
N GLN A 146 -33.10 -15.36 2.89
CA GLN A 146 -31.81 -15.31 2.20
C GLN A 146 -31.88 -14.43 0.94
N GLN A 147 -32.97 -14.57 0.14
CA GLN A 147 -33.19 -13.78 -1.06
C GLN A 147 -33.33 -12.30 -0.72
N THR A 148 -34.19 -11.96 0.24
CA THR A 148 -34.42 -10.58 0.68
C THR A 148 -33.11 -9.91 1.13
N ILE A 149 -32.28 -10.63 1.91
CA ILE A 149 -30.98 -10.12 2.37
C ILE A 149 -30.01 -9.99 1.20
N ALA A 150 -29.94 -10.99 0.32
CA ALA A 150 -29.05 -10.96 -0.83
C ALA A 150 -29.39 -9.80 -1.76
N ASP A 151 -30.67 -9.59 -2.08
CA ASP A 151 -31.13 -8.49 -2.94
C ASP A 151 -30.77 -7.12 -2.35
N PHE A 152 -31.04 -6.94 -1.06
CA PHE A 152 -30.66 -5.72 -0.34
C PHE A 152 -29.14 -5.44 -0.37
N LEU A 153 -28.33 -6.47 -0.13
CA LEU A 153 -26.88 -6.33 -0.14
C LEU A 153 -26.34 -6.12 -1.56
N MET A 154 -26.91 -6.77 -2.57
CA MET A 154 -26.55 -6.58 -3.98
C MET A 154 -26.87 -5.16 -4.48
N GLU A 155 -27.88 -4.51 -3.94
CA GLU A 155 -28.20 -3.12 -4.26
C GLU A 155 -27.25 -2.14 -3.56
N ASN A 156 -27.03 -2.32 -2.26
CA ASN A 156 -26.34 -1.34 -1.41
C ASN A 156 -24.80 -1.46 -1.42
N VAL A 157 -24.26 -2.68 -1.41
CA VAL A 157 -22.82 -2.90 -1.33
C VAL A 157 -22.04 -2.34 -2.53
N PRO A 158 -22.49 -2.49 -3.79
CA PRO A 158 -21.81 -1.90 -4.94
C PRO A 158 -21.74 -0.36 -4.89
N ALA A 159 -22.76 0.30 -4.34
CA ALA A 159 -22.73 1.75 -4.16
C ALA A 159 -21.63 2.17 -3.18
N ILE A 160 -21.47 1.43 -2.07
CA ILE A 160 -20.38 1.66 -1.10
C ILE A 160 -19.01 1.38 -1.75
N ASP A 161 -18.89 0.29 -2.52
CA ASP A 161 -17.65 -0.05 -3.22
C ASP A 161 -17.25 1.02 -4.25
N SER A 162 -18.23 1.61 -4.94
CA SER A 162 -17.99 2.75 -5.84
C SER A 162 -17.43 3.97 -5.08
N VAL A 163 -17.96 4.26 -3.89
CA VAL A 163 -17.43 5.34 -3.03
C VAL A 163 -16.00 5.02 -2.58
N ILE A 164 -15.72 3.80 -2.14
CA ILE A 164 -14.37 3.34 -1.75
C ILE A 164 -13.39 3.50 -2.92
N ALA A 165 -13.78 3.08 -4.12
CA ALA A 165 -12.96 3.19 -5.33
C ALA A 165 -12.62 4.66 -5.64
N LYS A 166 -13.60 5.57 -5.59
CA LYS A 166 -13.40 7.01 -5.81
C LYS A 166 -12.50 7.65 -4.76
N ILE A 167 -12.59 7.23 -3.49
CA ILE A 167 -11.71 7.74 -2.44
C ILE A 167 -10.27 7.29 -2.71
N ARG A 168 -10.05 6.02 -3.06
CA ARG A 168 -8.72 5.49 -3.39
C ARG A 168 -8.11 6.16 -4.62
N GLU A 169 -8.91 6.47 -5.64
CA GLU A 169 -8.48 7.26 -6.80
C GLU A 169 -8.06 8.66 -6.39
N THR A 170 -8.91 9.37 -5.62
CA THR A 170 -8.60 10.72 -5.10
C THR A 170 -7.30 10.76 -4.28
N LEU A 171 -7.02 9.71 -3.48
CA LEU A 171 -5.77 9.61 -2.74
C LEU A 171 -4.55 9.52 -3.67
N LYS A 172 -4.65 8.75 -4.77
CA LYS A 172 -3.60 8.70 -5.80
C LYS A 172 -3.40 10.06 -6.45
N ASP A 173 -4.48 10.77 -6.78
CA ASP A 173 -4.42 12.10 -7.39
C ASP A 173 -3.73 13.11 -6.47
N TYR A 174 -4.00 13.09 -5.16
CA TYR A 174 -3.31 13.96 -4.21
C TYR A 174 -1.80 13.69 -4.14
N ILE A 175 -1.38 12.42 -4.20
CA ILE A 175 0.04 12.05 -4.23
C ILE A 175 0.69 12.60 -5.51
N ILE A 176 0.06 12.42 -6.67
CA ILE A 176 0.54 12.93 -7.96
C ILE A 176 0.60 14.46 -7.95
N LEU A 177 -0.44 15.12 -7.44
CA LEU A 177 -0.49 16.58 -7.31
C LEU A 177 0.66 17.10 -6.43
N LYS A 178 0.90 16.48 -5.27
CA LYS A 178 2.02 16.83 -4.38
C LYS A 178 3.36 16.73 -5.10
N GLN A 179 3.61 15.63 -5.81
CA GLN A 179 4.84 15.42 -6.58
C GLN A 179 5.00 16.46 -7.70
N SER A 180 3.91 16.79 -8.41
CA SER A 180 3.90 17.80 -9.47
C SER A 180 4.23 19.21 -8.92
N ILE A 181 3.62 19.59 -7.79
CA ILE A 181 3.89 20.88 -7.13
C ILE A 181 5.36 20.98 -6.71
N ILE A 182 5.90 19.92 -6.09
CA ILE A 182 7.31 19.88 -5.68
C ILE A 182 8.19 20.00 -6.92
N THR A 183 7.99 19.17 -7.93
CA THR A 183 8.79 19.17 -9.16
C THR A 183 8.78 20.54 -9.83
N GLN A 184 7.61 21.15 -10.00
CA GLN A 184 7.49 22.47 -10.59
C GLN A 184 8.25 23.54 -9.78
N ALA A 185 8.09 23.55 -8.46
CA ALA A 185 8.70 24.56 -7.61
C ALA A 185 10.23 24.46 -7.59
N VAL A 186 10.81 23.24 -7.53
CA VAL A 186 12.27 23.06 -7.46
C VAL A 186 12.96 23.10 -8.83
N THR A 187 12.19 23.06 -9.94
CA THR A 187 12.77 23.14 -11.30
C THR A 187 12.44 24.44 -12.02
N LYS A 188 11.28 25.05 -11.77
CA LYS A 188 10.80 26.26 -12.47
C LYS A 188 10.54 27.44 -11.53
N GLY A 189 10.66 27.24 -10.22
CA GLY A 189 10.32 28.24 -9.22
C GLY A 189 8.81 28.42 -9.05
N ILE A 190 8.46 29.40 -8.20
CA ILE A 190 7.06 29.72 -7.86
C ILE A 190 6.61 31.08 -8.40
N ARG A 191 7.54 31.88 -8.95
CA ARG A 191 7.27 33.20 -9.53
C ARG A 191 6.75 33.02 -10.94
N LYS A 192 5.71 33.78 -11.31
CA LYS A 192 5.07 33.74 -12.62
C LYS A 192 5.83 34.59 -13.67
N ASN A 193 5.61 34.31 -14.96
CA ASN A 193 6.08 35.11 -16.10
C ASN A 193 7.60 35.34 -16.15
N ARG A 194 8.39 34.28 -15.84
CA ARG A 194 9.85 34.31 -15.90
C ARG A 194 10.39 33.87 -17.24
N ASN A 195 11.48 34.45 -17.67
CA ASN A 195 12.26 33.92 -18.77
C ASN A 195 12.92 32.63 -18.36
N LEU A 196 12.90 31.65 -19.26
CA LEU A 196 13.50 30.34 -19.05
C LEU A 196 14.73 30.19 -19.94
N LYS A 197 15.66 29.33 -19.52
CA LYS A 197 16.81 28.88 -20.30
C LYS A 197 16.92 27.36 -20.23
N ASP A 198 17.58 26.76 -21.21
CA ASP A 198 17.92 25.33 -21.14
C ASP A 198 18.95 25.09 -20.03
N SER A 199 18.65 24.15 -19.14
CA SER A 199 19.56 23.73 -18.07
C SER A 199 20.73 22.86 -18.56
N GLN A 200 20.69 22.39 -19.81
CA GLN A 200 21.57 21.39 -20.39
C GLN A 200 21.55 20.04 -19.64
N SER A 201 20.48 19.82 -18.89
CA SER A 201 20.24 18.58 -18.15
C SER A 201 18.97 17.90 -18.67
N ILE A 202 19.06 16.61 -19.04
CA ILE A 202 17.91 15.80 -19.45
C ILE A 202 16.85 15.68 -18.36
N TRP A 203 17.23 15.93 -17.11
CA TRP A 203 16.38 15.77 -15.93
C TRP A 203 15.63 17.05 -15.55
N PHE A 204 16.22 18.23 -15.79
CA PHE A 204 15.65 19.51 -15.37
C PHE A 204 15.02 20.29 -16.53
N GLY A 205 15.41 20.00 -17.80
CA GLY A 205 14.90 20.68 -18.97
C GLY A 205 15.11 22.20 -18.87
N GLN A 206 14.04 22.97 -19.01
CA GLN A 206 14.08 24.43 -18.88
C GLN A 206 13.98 24.88 -17.43
N ILE A 207 14.85 25.81 -17.01
CA ILE A 207 14.90 26.43 -15.69
C ILE A 207 14.84 27.97 -15.82
N PRO A 208 14.51 28.71 -14.75
CA PRO A 208 14.59 30.18 -14.77
C PRO A 208 15.96 30.68 -15.24
N SER A 209 15.96 31.71 -16.06
CA SER A 209 17.21 32.24 -16.70
C SER A 209 18.25 32.77 -15.72
N ASP A 210 17.78 33.19 -14.55
CA ASP A 210 18.60 33.70 -13.43
C ASP A 210 19.08 32.58 -12.46
N TRP A 211 18.60 31.33 -12.62
CA TRP A 211 19.10 30.20 -11.86
C TRP A 211 20.39 29.63 -12.43
N ASN A 212 21.19 29.02 -11.57
CA ASN A 212 22.41 28.31 -11.96
C ASN A 212 22.23 26.79 -11.78
N MET A 213 23.00 26.03 -12.56
CA MET A 213 23.20 24.60 -12.35
C MET A 213 24.55 24.40 -11.66
N ARG A 214 24.57 23.60 -10.58
CA ARG A 214 25.80 23.34 -9.82
C ARG A 214 25.91 21.90 -9.42
N LYS A 215 27.11 21.32 -9.49
CA LYS A 215 27.35 19.96 -9.03
C LYS A 215 27.17 19.86 -7.53
N ILE A 216 26.58 18.75 -7.06
CA ILE A 216 26.30 18.49 -5.65
C ILE A 216 27.55 18.67 -4.77
N LYS A 217 28.74 18.29 -5.24
CA LYS A 217 30.01 18.43 -4.51
C LYS A 217 30.37 19.86 -4.12
N TYR A 218 29.77 20.87 -4.75
CA TYR A 218 29.98 22.31 -4.41
C TYR A 218 28.90 22.85 -3.47
N ILE A 219 27.93 22.01 -3.10
CA ILE A 219 26.81 22.37 -2.23
C ILE A 219 26.86 21.52 -0.95
N PHE A 220 27.22 20.26 -1.10
CA PHE A 220 27.24 19.27 -0.02
C PHE A 220 28.61 18.62 0.16
N LYS A 221 28.90 18.25 1.41
CA LYS A 221 30.05 17.42 1.79
C LYS A 221 29.53 16.11 2.40
N ILE A 222 30.00 14.96 1.90
CA ILE A 222 29.74 13.66 2.51
C ILE A 222 30.53 13.59 3.82
N GLN A 223 29.85 13.17 4.88
CA GLN A 223 30.40 12.89 6.20
C GLN A 223 30.63 11.38 6.31
N LYS A 224 31.64 10.98 7.07
CA LYS A 224 31.99 9.57 7.32
C LYS A 224 32.51 9.38 8.73
N ASP A 225 31.92 10.08 9.66
CA ASP A 225 32.32 10.03 11.05
C ASP A 225 31.72 8.76 11.68
N ILE A 226 32.61 7.84 12.11
CA ILE A 226 32.22 6.57 12.73
C ILE A 226 32.08 6.76 14.22
N ALA A 227 31.07 6.15 14.82
CA ALA A 227 30.77 6.27 16.24
C ALA A 227 31.93 5.82 17.15
N GLY A 228 32.57 4.70 16.80
CA GLY A 228 33.69 4.14 17.56
C GLY A 228 33.29 3.46 18.88
N GLU A 229 32.08 3.71 19.37
CA GLU A 229 31.52 3.18 20.60
C GLU A 229 30.06 2.79 20.43
N GLU A 230 29.54 2.04 21.39
CA GLU A 230 28.12 1.66 21.45
C GLU A 230 27.31 2.66 22.29
N GLY A 231 25.98 2.49 22.34
CA GLY A 231 25.06 3.28 23.17
C GLY A 231 24.37 4.43 22.40
N HIS A 232 24.70 4.64 21.14
CA HIS A 232 23.99 5.61 20.30
C HIS A 232 22.62 5.11 19.86
N THR A 233 21.66 6.02 19.69
CA THR A 233 20.36 5.73 19.09
C THR A 233 20.54 5.31 17.63
N VAL A 234 20.10 4.10 17.28
CA VAL A 234 20.14 3.63 15.90
C VAL A 234 18.99 4.28 15.10
N LEU A 235 19.32 4.92 13.97
CA LEU A 235 18.36 5.61 13.11
C LEU A 235 18.09 4.83 11.84
N SER A 236 16.81 4.70 11.50
CA SER A 236 16.36 4.15 10.22
C SER A 236 15.91 5.27 9.28
N ILE A 237 16.26 5.12 7.99
CA ILE A 237 15.89 6.05 6.93
C ILE A 237 14.79 5.40 6.10
N THR A 238 13.58 5.93 6.19
CA THR A 238 12.38 5.39 5.55
C THR A 238 11.65 6.47 4.74
N GLN A 239 10.73 6.10 3.89
CA GLN A 239 9.85 7.05 3.19
C GLN A 239 8.98 7.89 4.15
N LYS A 240 8.91 7.50 5.43
CA LYS A 240 8.24 8.27 6.51
C LYS A 240 9.23 9.14 7.30
N GLY A 241 10.42 9.35 6.77
CA GLY A 241 11.50 10.13 7.37
C GLY A 241 12.49 9.31 8.18
N ILE A 242 13.44 10.01 8.82
CA ILE A 242 14.42 9.44 9.74
C ILE A 242 13.77 9.29 11.11
N LYS A 243 13.89 8.08 11.70
CA LYS A 243 13.33 7.75 13.02
C LYS A 243 14.26 6.84 13.80
N PRO A 244 14.22 6.92 15.16
CA PRO A 244 14.81 5.90 16.02
C PRO A 244 14.25 4.52 15.66
N LYS A 245 15.14 3.54 15.53
CA LYS A 245 14.78 2.15 15.26
C LYS A 245 14.42 1.46 16.57
N ASP A 246 13.26 0.82 16.60
CA ASP A 246 12.87 -0.04 17.72
C ASP A 246 13.61 -1.38 17.59
N LEU A 247 14.66 -1.56 18.37
CA LEU A 247 15.48 -2.77 18.36
C LEU A 247 14.81 -3.98 19.03
N SER A 248 13.72 -3.76 19.78
CA SER A 248 12.99 -4.85 20.46
C SER A 248 12.15 -5.70 19.50
N LYS A 249 11.81 -5.13 18.34
CA LYS A 249 10.92 -5.76 17.34
C LYS A 249 11.72 -6.47 16.28
N ASN A 250 12.70 -7.18 16.43
CA ASN A 250 13.41 -8.02 15.43
C ASN A 250 13.06 -7.77 13.94
N GLU A 251 12.66 -6.55 13.59
CA GLU A 251 12.28 -6.14 12.24
C GLU A 251 13.50 -5.62 11.48
N GLY A 252 13.80 -6.24 10.35
CA GLY A 252 14.91 -5.90 9.47
C GLY A 252 16.27 -6.44 9.95
N GLN A 253 17.37 -6.04 9.28
CA GLN A 253 18.71 -6.45 9.64
C GLN A 253 19.15 -5.79 10.95
N LEU A 254 19.44 -6.59 11.95
CA LEU A 254 20.08 -6.19 13.20
C LEU A 254 21.58 -6.46 13.07
N ALA A 255 22.42 -5.52 13.47
CA ALA A 255 23.85 -5.75 13.61
C ALA A 255 24.15 -6.25 15.02
N GLU A 256 25.18 -7.08 15.16
CA GLU A 256 25.66 -7.55 16.47
C GLU A 256 26.30 -6.40 17.27
N ASN A 257 26.85 -5.40 16.56
CA ASN A 257 27.53 -4.26 17.13
C ASN A 257 27.31 -3.01 16.26
N TYR A 258 27.03 -1.89 16.87
CA TYR A 258 26.74 -0.62 16.20
C TYR A 258 27.91 0.39 16.28
N SER A 259 29.05 0.05 16.88
CA SER A 259 30.24 0.93 16.98
C SER A 259 30.81 1.33 15.60
N ASN A 260 30.63 0.49 14.60
CA ASN A 260 31.04 0.76 13.22
C ASN A 260 30.02 1.61 12.41
N TYR A 261 28.92 2.01 13.04
CA TYR A 261 27.92 2.86 12.38
C TYR A 261 28.41 4.30 12.31
N GLN A 262 27.94 5.02 11.30
CA GLN A 262 28.32 6.42 11.12
C GLN A 262 27.39 7.34 11.91
N LEU A 263 27.96 8.39 12.49
CA LEU A 263 27.26 9.42 13.24
C LEU A 263 26.33 10.21 12.31
N VAL A 264 25.20 10.60 12.86
CA VAL A 264 24.20 11.47 12.23
C VAL A 264 23.81 12.52 13.25
N HIS A 265 24.04 13.79 12.92
CA HIS A 265 23.69 14.91 13.78
C HIS A 265 22.39 15.56 13.34
N ILE A 266 21.76 16.30 14.25
CA ILE A 266 20.58 17.11 13.92
C ILE A 266 20.92 18.09 12.80
N GLY A 267 20.13 18.06 11.72
CA GLY A 267 20.35 18.90 10.53
C GLY A 267 21.17 18.24 9.42
N ASP A 268 21.75 17.06 9.66
CA ASP A 268 22.40 16.29 8.61
C ASP A 268 21.36 15.62 7.69
N PHE A 269 21.69 15.55 6.43
CA PHE A 269 20.98 14.72 5.47
C PHE A 269 21.46 13.28 5.58
N ALA A 270 20.51 12.36 5.64
CA ALA A 270 20.83 10.94 5.55
C ALA A 270 19.99 10.27 4.45
N MET A 271 20.65 9.43 3.65
CA MET A 271 20.12 8.90 2.40
C MET A 271 20.36 7.38 2.29
N ASN A 272 19.30 6.62 2.03
CA ASN A 272 19.43 5.24 1.60
C ASN A 272 19.77 5.19 0.10
N HIS A 273 21.04 5.19 -0.23
CA HIS A 273 21.52 5.13 -1.62
C HIS A 273 21.74 3.71 -2.16
N MET A 274 21.42 2.69 -1.37
CA MET A 274 21.54 1.27 -1.73
C MET A 274 20.28 0.75 -2.40
N ASP A 275 19.15 1.39 -2.15
CA ASP A 275 17.86 1.07 -2.77
C ASP A 275 17.24 2.35 -3.31
N LEU A 276 17.36 2.53 -4.62
CA LEU A 276 16.86 3.74 -5.29
C LEU A 276 15.38 3.62 -5.71
N LEU A 277 14.75 2.47 -5.48
CA LEU A 277 13.32 2.25 -5.75
C LEU A 277 12.46 2.60 -4.55
N THR A 278 12.85 2.12 -3.37
CA THR A 278 12.11 2.27 -2.11
C THR A 278 12.85 3.09 -1.06
N GLY A 279 14.13 3.44 -1.33
CA GLY A 279 14.94 4.28 -0.47
C GLY A 279 14.45 5.73 -0.39
N TRP A 280 15.03 6.47 0.54
CA TRP A 280 14.64 7.85 0.81
C TRP A 280 15.81 8.71 1.27
N VAL A 281 15.61 10.02 1.29
CA VAL A 281 16.49 11.02 1.90
C VAL A 281 15.66 11.92 2.81
N ASP A 282 16.21 12.23 3.97
CA ASP A 282 15.61 13.19 4.90
C ASP A 282 16.68 13.93 5.70
N ILE A 283 16.26 14.99 6.41
CA ILE A 283 17.09 15.73 7.35
C ILE A 283 16.84 15.17 8.75
N SER A 284 17.89 14.80 9.45
CA SER A 284 17.77 14.25 10.80
C SER A 284 17.28 15.29 11.81
N LYS A 285 16.30 14.88 12.61
CA LYS A 285 15.81 15.58 13.80
C LYS A 285 16.39 14.96 15.09
N TYR A 286 17.26 13.97 14.95
CA TYR A 286 17.78 13.16 16.03
C TYR A 286 19.29 13.06 15.93
N GLU A 287 19.94 13.03 17.11
CA GLU A 287 21.31 12.55 17.25
C GLU A 287 21.31 11.03 17.25
N GLY A 288 22.27 10.39 16.58
CA GLY A 288 22.35 8.94 16.57
C GLY A 288 23.30 8.40 15.53
N VAL A 289 23.11 7.14 15.18
CA VAL A 289 23.94 6.44 14.22
C VAL A 289 23.08 5.74 13.15
N THR A 290 23.63 5.65 11.94
CA THR A 290 22.99 4.89 10.85
C THR A 290 23.98 3.93 10.19
N SER A 291 23.47 2.95 9.44
CA SER A 291 24.30 1.99 8.73
C SER A 291 25.40 2.67 7.90
N PRO A 292 26.64 2.14 7.88
CA PRO A 292 27.70 2.64 7.02
C PRO A 292 27.38 2.50 5.53
N ASP A 293 26.39 1.65 5.19
CA ASP A 293 25.89 1.53 3.82
C ASP A 293 24.95 2.68 3.41
N TYR A 294 24.56 3.57 4.33
CA TYR A 294 23.80 4.75 4.00
C TYR A 294 24.75 5.94 3.80
N ARG A 295 24.25 7.04 3.27
CA ARG A 295 25.06 8.22 3.03
C ARG A 295 24.61 9.36 3.94
N VAL A 296 25.52 9.83 4.78
CA VAL A 296 25.34 11.05 5.58
C VAL A 296 26.09 12.20 4.91
N PHE A 297 25.45 13.35 4.79
CA PHE A 297 26.05 14.52 4.16
C PHE A 297 25.41 15.80 4.68
N GLY A 298 26.17 16.90 4.66
CA GLY A 298 25.71 18.21 5.12
C GLY A 298 26.01 19.30 4.11
N LEU A 299 25.34 20.44 4.22
CA LEU A 299 25.61 21.63 3.43
C LEU A 299 27.01 22.18 3.78
N ILE A 300 27.76 22.60 2.76
CA ILE A 300 29.10 23.23 2.92
C ILE A 300 28.94 24.64 3.52
N ASP A 301 27.86 25.34 3.16
CA ASP A 301 27.62 26.74 3.53
C ASP A 301 26.14 26.95 3.78
N LYS A 302 25.75 27.07 5.06
CA LYS A 302 24.33 27.21 5.48
C LYS A 302 23.79 28.63 5.25
N ASP A 303 24.65 29.60 5.03
CA ASP A 303 24.23 30.97 4.73
C ASP A 303 23.91 31.16 3.25
N LYS A 304 24.33 30.22 2.41
CA LYS A 304 24.15 30.23 0.96
C LYS A 304 23.16 29.19 0.45
N TYR A 305 22.94 28.12 1.23
CA TYR A 305 22.13 26.99 0.83
C TYR A 305 21.06 26.66 1.88
N CYS A 306 19.80 26.66 1.47
CA CYS A 306 18.64 26.41 2.32
C CYS A 306 18.35 24.91 2.42
N SER A 307 18.59 24.29 3.59
CA SER A 307 18.38 22.86 3.78
C SER A 307 16.99 22.36 3.36
N PRO A 308 15.86 23.00 3.74
CA PRO A 308 14.52 22.54 3.32
C PRO A 308 14.34 22.55 1.79
N TYR A 309 14.85 23.55 1.07
CA TYR A 309 14.78 23.57 -0.40
C TYR A 309 15.49 22.35 -1.00
N TYR A 310 16.72 22.08 -0.55
CA TYR A 310 17.47 20.93 -1.05
C TYR A 310 16.88 19.60 -0.61
N LEU A 311 16.18 19.53 0.51
CA LEU A 311 15.45 18.34 0.89
C LEU A 311 14.36 18.02 -0.14
N TYR A 312 13.53 19.00 -0.49
CA TYR A 312 12.50 18.82 -1.53
C TYR A 312 13.10 18.41 -2.88
N LEU A 313 14.20 19.04 -3.27
CA LEU A 313 14.87 18.72 -4.51
C LEU A 313 15.44 17.30 -4.52
N MET A 314 16.08 16.85 -3.42
CA MET A 314 16.59 15.49 -3.31
C MET A 314 15.46 14.44 -3.28
N GLN A 315 14.36 14.72 -2.57
CA GLN A 315 13.19 13.88 -2.55
C GLN A 315 12.52 13.80 -3.93
N MET A 316 12.45 14.89 -4.67
CA MET A 316 12.00 14.91 -6.06
C MET A 316 12.89 14.02 -6.94
N CYS A 317 14.21 14.01 -6.75
CA CYS A 317 15.11 13.13 -7.49
C CYS A 317 14.84 11.63 -7.22
N TYR A 318 14.34 11.25 -6.04
CA TYR A 318 13.86 9.90 -5.77
C TYR A 318 12.53 9.61 -6.48
N THR A 319 11.52 10.45 -6.24
CA THR A 319 10.15 10.23 -6.75
C THR A 319 10.08 10.26 -8.27
N SER A 320 10.88 11.12 -8.92
CA SER A 320 11.01 11.21 -10.37
C SER A 320 12.00 10.22 -10.98
N ARG A 321 12.50 9.26 -10.21
CA ARG A 321 13.44 8.21 -10.67
C ARG A 321 14.77 8.74 -11.24
N ILE A 322 15.14 9.99 -10.94
CA ILE A 322 16.41 10.58 -11.41
C ILE A 322 17.60 9.83 -10.82
N PHE A 323 17.60 9.63 -9.51
CA PHE A 323 18.66 8.85 -8.85
C PHE A 323 18.71 7.39 -9.31
N TYR A 324 17.57 6.80 -9.64
CA TYR A 324 17.50 5.47 -10.24
C TYR A 324 18.19 5.44 -11.61
N GLY A 325 17.94 6.44 -12.48
CA GLY A 325 18.60 6.57 -13.78
C GLY A 325 20.12 6.80 -13.71
N LEU A 326 20.62 7.35 -12.58
CA LEU A 326 22.06 7.53 -12.31
C LEU A 326 22.69 6.34 -11.62
N GLY A 327 21.89 5.40 -11.11
CA GLY A 327 22.33 4.25 -10.37
C GLY A 327 22.91 3.17 -11.24
N GLN A 328 23.61 2.23 -10.59
CA GLN A 328 24.11 1.02 -11.23
C GLN A 328 23.62 -0.21 -10.46
N GLY A 329 23.06 -1.19 -11.20
CA GLY A 329 22.65 -2.47 -10.65
C GLY A 329 23.84 -3.37 -10.39
N VAL A 330 23.77 -4.15 -9.32
CA VAL A 330 24.62 -5.31 -9.13
C VAL A 330 23.81 -6.51 -9.63
N SER A 331 24.27 -7.14 -10.71
CA SER A 331 23.62 -8.30 -11.32
C SER A 331 23.36 -9.40 -10.27
N GLY A 332 22.11 -9.85 -10.16
CA GLY A 332 21.69 -11.00 -9.39
C GLY A 332 20.84 -10.75 -8.14
N LEU A 333 20.88 -9.57 -7.50
CA LEU A 333 20.12 -9.27 -6.27
C LEU A 333 19.21 -8.03 -6.33
N GLY A 334 19.06 -7.41 -7.50
CA GLY A 334 18.06 -6.33 -7.70
C GLY A 334 18.31 -5.01 -6.94
N ARG A 335 19.43 -4.83 -6.26
CA ARG A 335 19.76 -3.59 -5.56
C ARG A 335 20.38 -2.59 -6.53
N TRP A 336 19.72 -1.44 -6.68
CA TRP A 336 20.14 -0.36 -7.57
C TRP A 336 20.80 0.74 -6.75
N ARG A 337 22.13 0.82 -6.82
CA ARG A 337 22.94 1.69 -5.95
C ARG A 337 23.40 2.96 -6.65
N LEU A 338 23.32 4.11 -5.99
CA LEU A 338 23.91 5.37 -6.44
C LEU A 338 25.33 5.51 -5.89
N GLN A 339 26.34 5.46 -6.78
CA GLN A 339 27.74 5.67 -6.42
C GLN A 339 28.03 7.11 -5.97
N ALA A 340 28.99 7.29 -5.06
CA ALA A 340 29.30 8.61 -4.49
C ALA A 340 29.81 9.61 -5.55
N ASP A 341 30.61 9.16 -6.52
CA ASP A 341 31.09 10.00 -7.61
C ASP A 341 29.96 10.45 -8.53
N LYS A 342 29.01 9.56 -8.86
CA LYS A 342 27.82 9.92 -9.64
C LYS A 342 26.93 10.92 -8.90
N PHE A 343 26.71 10.70 -7.61
CA PHE A 343 25.96 11.63 -6.76
C PHE A 343 26.64 13.01 -6.71
N LEU A 344 27.94 13.07 -6.35
CA LEU A 344 28.68 14.32 -6.18
C LEU A 344 28.87 15.11 -7.48
N ASN A 345 28.94 14.44 -8.63
CA ASN A 345 29.08 15.08 -9.93
C ASN A 345 27.73 15.39 -10.61
N PHE A 346 26.62 14.99 -10.03
CA PHE A 346 25.28 15.34 -10.52
C PHE A 346 25.01 16.83 -10.31
N SER A 347 24.54 17.51 -11.36
CA SER A 347 24.22 18.96 -11.32
C SER A 347 22.75 19.16 -10.97
N ILE A 348 22.50 20.09 -10.06
CA ILE A 348 21.18 20.46 -9.55
C ILE A 348 20.95 21.97 -9.64
N THR A 349 19.71 22.40 -9.56
CA THR A 349 19.30 23.80 -9.62
C THR A 349 19.72 24.58 -8.37
N VAL A 350 20.17 25.80 -8.58
CA VAL A 350 20.59 26.71 -7.50
C VAL A 350 19.98 28.11 -7.75
N PRO A 351 18.80 28.39 -7.18
CA PRO A 351 18.23 29.74 -7.07
C PRO A 351 19.07 30.64 -6.15
N SER A 352 18.73 31.94 -6.05
CA SER A 352 19.20 32.76 -4.96
C SER A 352 18.78 32.22 -3.60
N TYR A 353 19.49 32.52 -2.51
CA TYR A 353 19.16 32.01 -1.18
C TYR A 353 17.75 32.40 -0.74
N GLU A 354 17.36 33.66 -1.00
CA GLU A 354 16.03 34.19 -0.71
C GLU A 354 14.95 33.36 -1.44
N GLU A 355 15.18 33.04 -2.71
CA GLU A 355 14.22 32.24 -3.49
C GLU A 355 14.19 30.79 -3.06
N GLN A 356 15.32 30.22 -2.62
CA GLN A 356 15.33 28.89 -1.99
C GLN A 356 14.42 28.88 -0.75
N GLN A 357 14.46 29.90 0.09
CA GLN A 357 13.60 30.03 1.26
C GLN A 357 12.13 30.24 0.88
N GLU A 358 11.86 31.11 -0.11
CA GLU A 358 10.48 31.30 -0.62
C GLU A 358 9.88 30.00 -1.13
N ILE A 359 10.64 29.21 -1.92
CA ILE A 359 10.20 27.92 -2.44
C ILE A 359 9.97 26.92 -1.32
N ALA A 360 10.90 26.82 -0.35
CA ALA A 360 10.76 25.91 0.78
C ALA A 360 9.50 26.22 1.60
N ASN A 361 9.29 27.48 1.97
CA ASN A 361 8.11 27.95 2.72
C ASN A 361 6.80 27.69 1.94
N TYR A 362 6.82 27.91 0.63
CA TYR A 362 5.67 27.61 -0.24
C TYR A 362 5.36 26.11 -0.25
N LEU A 363 6.39 25.27 -0.39
CA LEU A 363 6.24 23.81 -0.42
C LEU A 363 5.80 23.26 0.93
N ASP A 364 6.37 23.75 2.05
CA ASP A 364 5.96 23.36 3.39
C ASP A 364 4.45 23.60 3.58
N LYS A 365 3.97 24.78 3.22
CA LYS A 365 2.54 25.12 3.33
C LYS A 365 1.67 24.25 2.41
N LYS A 366 2.08 24.06 1.15
CA LYS A 366 1.28 23.29 0.18
C LYS A 366 1.27 21.81 0.48
N CYS A 367 2.44 21.24 0.78
CA CYS A 367 2.58 19.82 1.09
C CYS A 367 1.85 19.47 2.40
N SER A 368 2.00 20.28 3.46
CA SER A 368 1.26 20.07 4.71
C SER A 368 -0.25 20.07 4.50
N ALA A 369 -0.79 21.02 3.72
CA ALA A 369 -2.22 21.04 3.43
C ALA A 369 -2.69 19.78 2.65
N ILE A 370 -1.89 19.31 1.71
CA ILE A 370 -2.21 18.07 0.96
C ILE A 370 -2.10 16.85 1.88
N ASP A 371 -1.09 16.76 2.75
CA ASP A 371 -0.92 15.66 3.69
C ASP A 371 -2.09 15.59 4.70
N GLU A 372 -2.60 16.74 5.16
CA GLU A 372 -3.81 16.79 5.98
C GLU A 372 -5.06 16.27 5.23
N LEU A 373 -5.20 16.60 3.93
CA LEU A 373 -6.31 16.08 3.11
C LEU A 373 -6.18 14.57 2.90
N ILE A 374 -4.97 14.06 2.66
CA ILE A 374 -4.68 12.62 2.55
C ILE A 374 -5.08 11.93 3.85
N ALA A 375 -4.59 12.40 5.00
CA ALA A 375 -4.88 11.81 6.29
C ALA A 375 -6.38 11.77 6.60
N LYS A 376 -7.13 12.86 6.32
CA LYS A 376 -8.59 12.90 6.46
C LYS A 376 -9.29 11.90 5.54
N LYS A 377 -8.83 11.78 4.29
CA LYS A 377 -9.40 10.83 3.32
C LYS A 377 -9.12 9.37 3.70
N GLU A 378 -7.93 9.06 4.22
CA GLU A 378 -7.59 7.73 4.73
C GLU A 378 -8.46 7.34 5.93
N GLN A 379 -8.69 8.27 6.87
CA GLN A 379 -9.62 8.06 7.98
C GLN A 379 -11.04 7.82 7.50
N TYR A 380 -11.48 8.59 6.49
CA TYR A 380 -12.81 8.41 5.91
C TYR A 380 -12.93 7.07 5.19
N LEU A 381 -11.91 6.66 4.43
CA LEU A 381 -11.83 5.35 3.78
C LEU A 381 -12.00 4.22 4.80
N SER A 382 -11.23 4.25 5.88
CA SER A 382 -11.33 3.26 6.96
C SER A 382 -12.75 3.20 7.58
N LYS A 383 -13.39 4.35 7.80
CA LYS A 383 -14.77 4.40 8.31
C LYS A 383 -15.77 3.76 7.35
N ILE A 384 -15.64 4.02 6.04
CA ILE A 384 -16.55 3.45 5.02
C ILE A 384 -16.32 1.95 4.87
N GLU A 385 -15.07 1.48 4.91
CA GLU A 385 -14.76 0.04 4.87
C GLU A 385 -15.32 -0.68 6.09
N ASN A 386 -15.20 -0.10 7.28
CA ASN A 386 -15.81 -0.62 8.50
C ASN A 386 -17.34 -0.61 8.44
N TYR A 387 -17.94 0.47 7.92
CA TYR A 387 -19.39 0.55 7.70
C TYR A 387 -19.88 -0.55 6.77
N LYS A 388 -19.19 -0.79 5.63
CA LYS A 388 -19.49 -1.90 4.72
C LYS A 388 -19.48 -3.23 5.44
N LYS A 389 -18.44 -3.47 6.23
CA LYS A 389 -18.27 -4.70 7.01
C LYS A 389 -19.42 -4.90 8.01
N SER A 390 -19.74 -3.83 8.76
CA SER A 390 -20.84 -3.83 9.73
C SER A 390 -22.19 -4.06 9.05
N LEU A 391 -22.45 -3.37 7.93
CA LEU A 391 -23.67 -3.54 7.16
C LEU A 391 -23.87 -5.01 6.75
N ILE A 392 -22.86 -5.60 6.11
CA ILE A 392 -22.95 -7.01 5.69
C ILE A 392 -23.19 -7.91 6.90
N TYR A 393 -22.40 -7.74 7.97
CA TYR A 393 -22.50 -8.53 9.19
C TYR A 393 -23.90 -8.47 9.80
N GLU A 394 -24.46 -7.29 9.99
CA GLU A 394 -25.78 -7.09 10.62
C GLU A 394 -26.91 -7.81 9.88
N TYR A 395 -26.86 -7.80 8.54
CA TYR A 395 -27.90 -8.49 7.74
C TYR A 395 -27.66 -9.99 7.62
N VAL A 396 -26.42 -10.45 7.41
CA VAL A 396 -26.17 -11.89 7.26
C VAL A 396 -26.29 -12.65 8.58
N THR A 397 -26.17 -11.99 9.72
CA THR A 397 -26.43 -12.59 11.05
C THR A 397 -27.87 -12.38 11.52
N GLY A 398 -28.66 -11.60 10.79
CA GLY A 398 -30.05 -11.30 11.13
C GLY A 398 -30.20 -10.32 12.30
N ASN A 399 -29.15 -9.63 12.69
CA ASN A 399 -29.19 -8.57 13.71
C ASN A 399 -30.02 -7.34 13.25
N LYS A 400 -30.14 -7.18 11.92
CA LYS A 400 -31.08 -6.22 11.30
C LYS A 400 -32.00 -6.92 10.31
N GLU A 401 -33.24 -6.47 10.28
CA GLU A 401 -34.21 -6.83 9.25
C GLU A 401 -34.05 -5.88 8.05
N VAL A 402 -34.22 -6.44 6.85
CA VAL A 402 -34.29 -5.61 5.64
C VAL A 402 -35.53 -4.73 5.74
N PRO A 403 -35.42 -3.40 5.55
CA PRO A 403 -36.57 -2.51 5.54
C PRO A 403 -37.63 -3.01 4.54
N GLN A 404 -38.89 -3.11 4.98
CA GLN A 404 -39.99 -3.32 4.05
C GLN A 404 -40.31 -1.96 3.40
N GLU A 405 -40.35 -1.92 2.07
CA GLU A 405 -40.81 -0.75 1.30
C GLU A 405 -42.26 -0.38 1.63
#